data_42c5d238761957e8549ed5f9a2bd7f31
#
_entry.id   42c5d238761957e8549ed5f9a2bd7f31
#
_cell.length_a   1.000
_cell.length_b   1.000
_cell.length_c   1.000
_cell.angle_alpha   90.00
_cell.angle_beta   90.00
_cell.angle_gamma   90.00
#
_symmetry.space_group_name_H-M   'P 1'
#
loop_
_entity.id
_entity.type
_entity.pdbx_description
1 polymer ?
#
loop_
_entity_poly.entity_id
_entity_poly.type
_entity_poly.pdbx_seq_one_letter_code
_entity_poly.pdbx_strand_id
1 'polypeptide(L)'
;MTVRPTPTGPERLRELLSGDARRIAPQLLGSVLSHNSHEGTVAVRITEVEAYMGPGDSLHPDPGSHTFRGPTARNAPMFGPAGH
;
A
#
# COMPACT_ATOMS: atom_id res chain seq x y z
N MET A 1 24.17 -0.30 13.91
CA MET A 1 22.87 -0.02 13.30
C MET A 1 22.97 -0.19 11.80
N THR A 2 22.16 -1.06 11.25
CA THR A 2 22.16 -1.28 9.82
C THR A 2 21.20 -0.30 9.15
N VAL A 3 21.73 0.57 8.32
CA VAL A 3 20.91 1.46 7.52
C VAL A 3 20.40 0.66 6.33
N ARG A 4 19.09 0.48 6.24
CA ARG A 4 18.50 -0.11 5.05
C ARG A 4 18.61 0.85 3.90
N PRO A 5 19.15 0.43 2.74
CA PRO A 5 19.08 1.25 1.56
C PRO A 5 17.61 1.54 1.22
N THR A 6 17.34 2.76 0.77
CA THR A 6 16.01 3.11 0.28
C THR A 6 15.66 2.18 -0.87
N PRO A 7 14.47 1.54 -0.83
CA PRO A 7 14.04 0.69 -1.93
C PRO A 7 14.03 1.49 -3.23
N THR A 8 14.68 0.96 -4.27
CA THR A 8 14.69 1.56 -5.59
C THR A 8 14.13 0.57 -6.60
N GLY A 9 13.31 1.06 -7.50
CA GLY A 9 12.72 0.27 -8.55
C GLY A 9 11.42 -0.45 -8.15
N PRO A 10 10.63 -0.85 -9.15
CA PRO A 10 9.31 -1.45 -8.93
C PRO A 10 9.32 -2.73 -8.12
N GLU A 11 10.33 -3.58 -8.30
CA GLU A 11 10.41 -4.86 -7.58
C GLU A 11 10.61 -4.66 -6.09
N ARG A 12 11.48 -3.73 -5.72
CA ARG A 12 11.74 -3.39 -4.32
C ARG A 12 10.53 -2.77 -3.66
N LEU A 13 9.81 -1.94 -4.39
CA LEU A 13 8.59 -1.33 -3.89
C LEU A 13 7.52 -2.38 -3.64
N ARG A 14 7.33 -3.32 -4.56
CA ARG A 14 6.37 -4.42 -4.38
C ARG A 14 6.73 -5.30 -3.19
N GLU A 15 8.00 -5.57 -3.01
CA GLU A 15 8.49 -6.34 -1.87
C GLU A 15 8.15 -5.64 -0.55
N LEU A 16 8.41 -4.33 -0.46
CA LEU A 16 8.03 -3.53 0.70
C LEU A 16 6.51 -3.57 0.95
N LEU A 17 5.72 -3.37 -0.10
CA LEU A 17 4.26 -3.30 0.01
C LEU A 17 3.59 -4.67 0.17
N SER A 18 4.35 -5.76 0.12
CA SER A 18 3.85 -7.11 0.37
C SER A 18 3.72 -7.43 1.86
N GLY A 19 4.22 -6.56 2.73
CA GLY A 19 4.15 -6.76 4.18
C GLY A 19 2.76 -6.50 4.75
N ASP A 20 2.64 -6.69 6.06
CA ASP A 20 1.41 -6.40 6.80
C ASP A 20 1.08 -4.91 6.71
N ALA A 21 -0.13 -4.59 6.25
CA ALA A 21 -0.56 -3.21 6.05
C ALA A 21 -0.40 -2.34 7.30
N ARG A 22 -0.62 -2.89 8.48
CA ARG A 22 -0.48 -2.17 9.75
C ARG A 22 0.95 -1.76 10.03
N ARG A 23 1.92 -2.52 9.55
CA ARG A 23 3.35 -2.22 9.69
C ARG A 23 3.84 -1.29 8.60
N ILE A 24 3.34 -1.48 7.38
CA ILE A 24 3.82 -0.75 6.21
C ILE A 24 3.21 0.65 6.14
N ALA A 25 1.93 0.80 6.45
CA ALA A 25 1.26 2.09 6.31
C ALA A 25 1.97 3.24 7.06
N PRO A 26 2.36 3.09 8.34
CA PRO A 26 3.09 4.17 9.01
C PRO A 26 4.43 4.53 8.36
N GLN A 27 5.08 3.57 7.72
CA GLN A 27 6.35 3.81 7.04
C GLN A 27 6.20 4.62 5.75
N LEU A 28 5.00 4.67 5.19
CA LEU A 28 4.71 5.44 3.98
C LEU A 28 4.47 6.91 4.25
N LEU A 29 4.10 7.29 5.47
CA LEU A 29 3.87 8.69 5.83
C LEU A 29 5.11 9.53 5.57
N GLY A 30 4.93 10.67 4.90
CA GLY A 30 6.01 11.56 4.54
C GLY A 30 6.81 11.14 3.32
N SER A 31 6.57 9.97 2.78
CA SER A 31 7.21 9.52 1.53
C SER A 31 6.67 10.28 0.33
N VAL A 32 7.48 10.36 -0.71
CA VAL A 32 7.07 10.93 -1.99
C VAL A 32 6.73 9.80 -2.96
N LEU A 33 5.50 9.80 -3.43
CA LEU A 33 5.04 8.91 -4.48
C LEU A 33 5.22 9.62 -5.81
N SER A 34 5.99 9.03 -6.71
CA SER A 34 6.23 9.60 -8.03
C SER A 34 5.83 8.63 -9.14
N HIS A 35 5.34 9.19 -10.22
CA HIS A 35 5.00 8.45 -11.42
C HIS A 35 5.68 9.11 -12.62
N ASN A 36 6.52 8.35 -13.28
CA ASN A 36 7.22 8.79 -14.48
C ASN A 36 6.52 8.22 -15.71
N SER A 37 6.21 9.10 -16.65
CA SER A 37 5.64 8.72 -17.96
C SER A 37 6.28 9.53 -19.06
N HIS A 38 5.92 9.24 -20.30
CA HIS A 38 6.39 10.02 -21.45
C HIS A 38 5.88 11.47 -21.42
N GLU A 39 4.83 11.76 -20.64
CA GLU A 39 4.29 13.10 -20.48
C GLU A 39 5.01 13.90 -19.38
N GLY A 40 5.89 13.24 -18.62
CA GLY A 40 6.63 13.86 -17.55
C GLY A 40 6.52 13.09 -16.24
N THR A 41 6.93 13.74 -15.16
CA THR A 41 6.90 13.16 -13.81
C THR A 41 5.89 13.90 -12.96
N VAL A 42 5.03 13.16 -12.27
CA VAL A 42 4.16 13.67 -11.23
C VAL A 42 4.64 13.09 -9.90
N ALA A 43 4.75 13.94 -8.89
CA ALA A 43 5.17 13.51 -7.56
C ALA A 43 4.29 14.17 -6.50
N VAL A 44 3.90 13.40 -5.50
CA VAL A 44 3.11 13.87 -4.36
C VAL A 44 3.67 13.32 -3.07
N ARG A 45 3.55 14.09 -1.99
CA ARG A 45 3.92 13.61 -0.65
C ARG A 45 2.71 12.98 0.00
N ILE A 46 2.91 11.80 0.58
CA ILE A 46 1.86 11.09 1.31
C ILE A 46 1.71 11.71 2.68
N THR A 47 0.55 12.29 2.96
CA THR A 47 0.23 12.96 4.23
C THR A 47 -0.72 12.16 5.10
N GLU A 48 -1.45 11.21 4.54
CA GLU A 48 -2.37 10.33 5.25
C GLU A 48 -2.29 8.93 4.67
N VAL A 49 -2.46 7.94 5.55
CA VAL A 49 -2.57 6.54 5.16
C VAL A 49 -3.66 5.88 5.98
N GLU A 50 -4.29 4.87 5.40
CA GLU A 50 -5.24 4.02 6.08
C GLU A 50 -4.83 2.57 5.85
N ALA A 51 -4.91 1.75 6.90
CA ALA A 51 -4.58 0.34 6.83
C ALA A 51 -5.81 -0.50 7.17
N TYR A 52 -6.17 -1.40 6.28
CA TYR A 52 -7.30 -2.30 6.48
C TYR A 52 -6.85 -3.74 6.41
N MET A 53 -7.49 -4.58 7.23
CA MET A 53 -7.28 -6.02 7.14
C MET A 53 -8.19 -6.60 6.07
N GLY A 54 -7.71 -7.65 5.39
CA GLY A 54 -8.50 -8.34 4.39
C GLY A 54 -9.67 -9.12 5.00
N PRO A 55 -10.75 -9.39 4.23
CA PRO A 55 -11.92 -10.08 4.74
C PRO A 55 -11.65 -11.53 5.15
N GLY A 56 -10.54 -12.11 4.69
CA GLY A 56 -10.14 -13.49 5.06
C GLY A 56 -9.35 -13.58 6.36
N ASP A 57 -9.04 -12.47 7.01
CA ASP A 57 -8.31 -12.49 8.27
C ASP A 57 -9.26 -12.73 9.43
N SER A 58 -9.41 -14.01 9.82
CA SER A 58 -10.30 -14.39 10.91
C SER A 58 -9.77 -14.02 12.30
N LEU A 59 -8.46 -13.78 12.41
CA LEU A 59 -7.82 -13.39 13.68
C LEU A 59 -7.98 -11.89 13.96
N HIS A 60 -8.12 -11.09 12.92
CA HIS A 60 -8.20 -9.65 13.00
C HIS A 60 -9.34 -9.13 12.11
N PRO A 61 -10.60 -9.45 12.45
CA PRO A 61 -11.73 -8.98 11.65
C PRO A 61 -11.74 -7.44 11.64
N ASP A 62 -12.04 -6.87 10.48
CA ASP A 62 -12.05 -5.43 10.28
C ASP A 62 -13.37 -4.99 9.64
N PRO A 63 -14.45 -4.88 10.43
CA PRO A 63 -15.76 -4.49 9.91
C PRO A 63 -15.78 -3.08 9.30
N GLY A 64 -14.84 -2.22 9.68
CA GLY A 64 -14.71 -0.89 9.12
C GLY A 64 -14.00 -0.83 7.77
N SER A 65 -13.44 -1.96 7.33
CA SER A 65 -12.75 -2.01 6.04
C SER A 65 -13.72 -1.86 4.88
N HIS A 66 -13.29 -1.13 3.86
CA HIS A 66 -14.01 -1.03 2.59
C HIS A 66 -14.11 -2.38 1.85
N THR A 67 -13.34 -3.38 2.28
CA THR A 67 -13.35 -4.72 1.69
C THR A 67 -14.09 -5.75 2.53
N PHE A 68 -14.63 -5.37 3.69
CA PHE A 68 -15.21 -6.31 4.64
C PHE A 68 -16.33 -7.16 4.05
N ARG A 69 -17.16 -6.58 3.18
CA ARG A 69 -18.28 -7.28 2.52
C ARG A 69 -17.88 -8.01 1.24
N GLY A 70 -16.60 -8.06 0.93
CA GLY A 70 -16.10 -8.73 -0.26
C GLY A 70 -15.91 -7.82 -1.46
N PRO A 71 -15.50 -8.38 -2.61
CA PRO A 71 -15.13 -7.60 -3.79
C PRO A 71 -16.32 -6.90 -4.43
N THR A 72 -16.08 -5.66 -4.87
CA THR A 72 -17.00 -4.87 -5.70
C THR A 72 -16.19 -4.21 -6.81
N ALA A 73 -16.89 -3.61 -7.78
CA ALA A 73 -16.20 -2.85 -8.84
C ALA A 73 -15.38 -1.67 -8.28
N ARG A 74 -15.84 -1.07 -7.20
CA ARG A 74 -15.16 0.11 -6.61
C ARG A 74 -13.93 -0.25 -5.80
N ASN A 75 -13.96 -1.39 -5.10
CA ASN A 75 -12.84 -1.79 -4.24
C ASN A 75 -11.94 -2.87 -4.86
N ALA A 76 -12.18 -3.23 -6.12
CA ALA A 76 -11.41 -4.27 -6.79
C ALA A 76 -9.88 -4.11 -6.66
N PRO A 77 -9.30 -2.90 -6.76
CA PRO A 77 -7.85 -2.73 -6.58
C PRO A 77 -7.33 -3.19 -5.22
N MET A 78 -8.16 -3.15 -4.18
CA MET A 78 -7.76 -3.58 -2.84
C MET A 78 -7.59 -5.10 -2.71
N PHE A 79 -8.11 -5.86 -3.67
CA PHE A 79 -7.95 -7.32 -3.75
C PHE A 79 -6.86 -7.73 -4.74
N GLY A 80 -6.23 -6.78 -5.40
CA GLY A 80 -5.18 -7.03 -6.37
C GLY A 80 -3.85 -7.37 -5.71
N PRO A 81 -2.83 -7.63 -6.54
CA PRO A 81 -1.50 -7.90 -6.03
C PRO A 81 -0.92 -6.69 -5.31
N ALA A 82 0.01 -6.96 -4.38
CA ALA A 82 0.69 -5.90 -3.66
C ALA A 82 1.37 -4.91 -4.62
N GLY A 83 1.26 -3.62 -4.31
CA GLY A 83 1.85 -2.57 -5.12
C GLY A 83 1.01 -2.11 -6.31
N HIS A 84 -0.23 -2.53 -6.36
CA HIS A 84 -1.16 -2.16 -7.44
C HIS A 84 -2.35 -1.39 -6.91
#